data_233846990a254189bc6798064a5080b9
#
_entry.id   233846990a254189bc6798064a5080b9
#
_cell.length_a   1.000
_cell.length_b   1.000
_cell.length_c   1.000
_cell.angle_alpha   90.00
_cell.angle_beta   90.00
_cell.angle_gamma   90.00
#
_symmetry.space_group_name_H-M   'P 1'
#
loop_
_entity.id
_entity.type
_entity.pdbx_description
1 polymer ?
#
loop_
_entity_poly.entity_id
_entity_poly.type
_entity_poly.pdbx_seq_one_letter_code
_entity_poly.pdbx_strand_id
1 'polypeptide(L)'
;GENPEKPCQDCGNCLREFETLDMTEAAKKVINCVYEAKGRYGRQIIIDTVAGAKTARLEEIGAVRYKSYGVLAGTNKNLLRRLIEQLVLEGYLRVGDYQVLKLGDISGLKNPEASVFVKITDEDKQPEKTAKTKKKAKSVETLTSSGYKLFERLKKLRLEIAREESMPPYIIFSDKTLIDMAAKMPASKPEMLDVSGVGENKFAKYGERFL
;
A
#
# COMPACT_ATOMS: atom_id res chain seq x y z
N GLY A 1 18.67 -15.72 23.31
CA GLY A 1 19.51 -15.43 22.17
C GLY A 1 20.71 -14.65 22.64
N GLU A 2 21.88 -15.08 22.27
CA GLU A 2 23.15 -14.41 22.56
C GLU A 2 23.11 -13.03 21.91
N ASN A 3 23.37 -12.00 22.68
CA ASN A 3 23.53 -10.64 22.19
C ASN A 3 25.00 -10.46 21.81
N PRO A 4 25.42 -10.51 20.54
CA PRO A 4 26.82 -10.40 20.18
C PRO A 4 27.33 -9.01 20.55
N GLU A 5 28.33 -8.93 21.42
CA GLU A 5 28.97 -7.67 21.85
C GLU A 5 29.66 -6.94 20.69
N LYS A 6 29.81 -7.56 19.52
CA LYS A 6 30.38 -6.95 18.31
C LYS A 6 29.54 -7.29 17.08
N PRO A 7 29.29 -6.34 16.16
CA PRO A 7 28.61 -6.64 14.91
C PRO A 7 29.40 -7.71 14.14
N CYS A 8 28.68 -8.72 13.60
CA CYS A 8 29.32 -9.72 12.76
C CYS A 8 29.81 -9.04 11.46
N GLN A 9 31.04 -9.29 11.07
CA GLN A 9 31.60 -8.68 9.85
C GLN A 9 31.27 -9.45 8.58
N ASP A 10 30.38 -10.44 8.66
CA ASP A 10 30.15 -11.44 7.61
C ASP A 10 28.72 -11.43 7.04
N CYS A 11 27.76 -10.75 7.67
CA CYS A 11 26.40 -10.67 7.16
C CYS A 11 26.14 -9.37 6.40
N GLY A 12 25.39 -9.45 5.30
CA GLY A 12 25.04 -8.30 4.47
C GLY A 12 24.32 -7.16 5.21
N ASN A 13 23.88 -7.40 6.45
CA ASN A 13 23.28 -6.40 7.31
C ASN A 13 24.35 -5.60 8.09
N CYS A 14 25.46 -6.26 8.49
CA CYS A 14 26.57 -5.63 9.19
C CYS A 14 27.54 -4.90 8.24
N LEU A 15 27.60 -5.33 6.97
CA LEU A 15 28.47 -4.75 5.94
C LEU A 15 27.84 -3.57 5.19
N ARG A 16 26.52 -3.32 5.36
CA ARG A 16 25.87 -2.17 4.75
C ARG A 16 26.07 -0.93 5.61
N GLU A 17 26.74 0.06 5.09
CA GLU A 17 26.71 1.41 5.62
C GLU A 17 25.31 1.97 5.45
N PHE A 18 24.59 2.14 6.55
CA PHE A 18 23.29 2.80 6.55
C PHE A 18 23.51 4.27 6.88
N GLU A 19 23.15 5.13 5.96
CA GLU A 19 23.01 6.53 6.30
C GLU A 19 21.75 6.70 7.15
N THR A 20 21.84 7.53 8.17
CA THR A 20 20.70 7.92 9.00
C THR A 20 20.27 9.33 8.66
N LEU A 21 18.98 9.54 8.51
CA LEU A 21 18.39 10.86 8.29
C LEU A 21 17.62 11.27 9.55
N ASP A 22 17.89 12.47 10.04
CA ASP A 22 17.09 13.07 11.10
C ASP A 22 15.72 13.44 10.53
N MET A 23 14.68 12.83 11.08
CA MET A 23 13.29 13.05 10.70
C MET A 23 12.43 13.51 11.87
N THR A 24 13.01 14.12 12.87
CA THR A 24 12.33 14.54 14.09
C THR A 24 11.14 15.46 13.83
N GLU A 25 11.31 16.45 12.96
CA GLU A 25 10.20 17.35 12.59
C GLU A 25 9.10 16.64 11.79
N ALA A 26 9.49 15.72 10.90
CA ALA A 26 8.52 14.89 10.18
C ALA A 26 7.78 13.94 11.14
N ALA A 27 8.46 13.40 12.13
CA ALA A 27 7.89 12.55 13.18
C ALA A 27 6.80 13.30 13.96
N LYS A 28 7.07 14.52 14.42
CA LYS A 28 6.10 15.38 15.10
C LYS A 28 4.86 15.64 14.24
N LYS A 29 5.04 15.89 12.93
CA LYS A 29 3.94 16.10 11.98
C LYS A 29 3.09 14.84 11.78
N VAL A 30 3.72 13.67 11.67
CA VAL A 30 3.02 12.37 11.57
C VAL A 30 2.22 12.09 12.83
N ILE A 31 2.79 12.32 14.02
CA ILE A 31 2.12 12.14 15.30
C ILE A 31 0.90 13.07 15.43
N ASN A 32 1.03 14.32 15.02
CA ASN A 32 -0.09 15.26 15.00
C ASN A 32 -1.21 14.76 14.05
N CYS A 33 -0.86 14.18 12.91
CA CYS A 33 -1.84 13.58 12.00
C CYS A 33 -2.58 12.41 12.66
N VAL A 34 -1.88 11.53 13.35
CA VAL A 34 -2.49 10.40 14.07
C VAL A 34 -3.39 10.90 15.21
N TYR A 35 -3.00 11.99 15.88
CA TYR A 35 -3.83 12.64 16.91
C TYR A 35 -5.13 13.21 16.31
N GLU A 36 -5.06 13.96 15.20
CA GLU A 36 -6.24 14.48 14.47
C GLU A 36 -7.15 13.36 13.98
N ALA A 37 -6.55 12.27 13.49
CA ALA A 37 -7.24 11.06 13.05
C ALA A 37 -7.90 10.27 14.19
N LYS A 38 -7.64 10.62 15.46
CA LYS A 38 -8.16 9.94 16.66
C LYS A 38 -7.92 8.43 16.66
N GLY A 39 -6.80 7.97 16.07
CA GLY A 39 -6.45 6.56 16.00
C GLY A 39 -7.43 5.69 15.20
N ARG A 40 -8.12 6.25 14.21
CA ARG A 40 -9.14 5.53 13.42
C ARG A 40 -8.63 4.93 12.12
N TYR A 41 -7.45 5.36 11.66
CA TYR A 41 -6.97 5.00 10.32
C TYR A 41 -5.63 4.29 10.38
N GLY A 42 -5.41 3.45 9.38
CA GLY A 42 -4.17 2.72 9.22
C GLY A 42 -3.06 3.55 8.58
N ARG A 43 -1.88 2.95 8.51
CA ARG A 43 -0.64 3.56 8.02
C ARG A 43 -0.78 4.29 6.69
N GLN A 44 -1.46 3.67 5.70
CA GLN A 44 -1.56 4.24 4.36
C GLN A 44 -2.34 5.55 4.35
N ILE A 45 -3.45 5.64 5.07
CA ILE A 45 -4.26 6.86 5.17
C ILE A 45 -3.46 7.99 5.83
N ILE A 46 -2.71 7.70 6.86
CA ILE A 46 -1.85 8.70 7.53
C ILE A 46 -0.77 9.20 6.56
N ILE A 47 -0.08 8.30 5.84
CA ILE A 47 0.93 8.67 4.84
C ILE A 47 0.32 9.55 3.75
N ASP A 48 -0.81 9.13 3.18
CA ASP A 48 -1.46 9.88 2.10
C ASP A 48 -1.97 11.24 2.58
N THR A 49 -2.41 11.34 3.83
CA THR A 49 -2.84 12.61 4.44
C THR A 49 -1.66 13.58 4.59
N VAL A 50 -0.56 13.16 5.21
CA VAL A 50 0.60 14.05 5.42
C VAL A 50 1.32 14.39 4.11
N ALA A 51 1.29 13.49 3.12
CA ALA A 51 1.80 13.74 1.78
C ALA A 51 0.90 14.62 0.90
N GLY A 52 -0.33 14.92 1.33
CA GLY A 52 -1.28 15.72 0.57
C GLY A 52 -1.81 15.02 -0.68
N ALA A 53 -2.02 13.69 -0.61
CA ALA A 53 -2.52 12.93 -1.74
C ALA A 53 -3.98 13.29 -2.02
N LYS A 54 -4.30 13.53 -3.29
CA LYS A 54 -5.67 13.81 -3.73
C LYS A 54 -6.38 12.49 -4.06
N THR A 55 -7.02 11.89 -3.08
CA THR A 55 -7.77 10.64 -3.25
C THR A 55 -9.20 10.81 -2.74
N ALA A 56 -10.17 10.23 -3.45
CA ALA A 56 -11.58 10.26 -3.05
C ALA A 56 -11.77 9.76 -1.61
N ARG A 57 -10.96 8.78 -1.18
CA ARG A 57 -11.02 8.27 0.19
C ARG A 57 -10.68 9.31 1.26
N LEU A 58 -9.69 10.17 1.01
CA LEU A 58 -9.33 11.24 1.96
C LEU A 58 -10.39 12.34 2.01
N GLU A 59 -11.06 12.60 0.89
CA GLU A 59 -12.18 13.53 0.81
C GLU A 59 -13.39 12.99 1.59
N GLU A 60 -13.75 11.73 1.38
CA GLU A 60 -14.85 11.03 2.05
C GLU A 60 -14.71 11.04 3.58
N ILE A 61 -13.51 10.73 4.08
CA ILE A 61 -13.24 10.71 5.52
C ILE A 61 -12.94 12.10 6.11
N GLY A 62 -12.90 13.14 5.28
CA GLY A 62 -12.63 14.51 5.69
C GLY A 62 -11.17 14.80 6.07
N ALA A 63 -10.24 13.91 5.76
CA ALA A 63 -8.82 14.06 6.10
C ALA A 63 -8.16 15.25 5.40
N VAL A 64 -8.71 15.71 4.27
CA VAL A 64 -8.27 16.93 3.58
C VAL A 64 -8.44 18.19 4.42
N ARG A 65 -9.24 18.16 5.48
CA ARG A 65 -9.48 19.28 6.41
C ARG A 65 -8.55 19.27 7.62
N TYR A 66 -7.73 18.24 7.77
CA TYR A 66 -6.77 18.16 8.88
C TYR A 66 -5.67 19.20 8.70
N LYS A 67 -5.22 19.79 9.80
CA LYS A 67 -4.06 20.70 9.80
C LYS A 67 -2.80 20.00 9.31
N SER A 68 -2.73 18.69 9.50
CA SER A 68 -1.64 17.83 9.05
C SER A 68 -1.71 17.45 7.57
N TYR A 69 -2.75 17.88 6.83
CA TYR A 69 -2.87 17.54 5.41
C TYR A 69 -1.80 18.25 4.58
N GLY A 70 -1.01 17.47 3.83
CA GLY A 70 0.01 17.99 2.92
C GLY A 70 1.25 18.61 3.60
N VAL A 71 1.39 18.52 4.92
CA VAL A 71 2.53 19.13 5.64
C VAL A 71 3.87 18.48 5.31
N LEU A 72 3.87 17.30 4.71
CA LEU A 72 5.04 16.57 4.21
C LEU A 72 4.92 16.30 2.71
N ALA A 73 4.25 17.19 1.97
CA ALA A 73 4.15 17.10 0.52
C ALA A 73 5.56 17.10 -0.11
N GLY A 74 5.77 16.20 -1.09
CA GLY A 74 7.08 16.03 -1.73
C GLY A 74 8.04 15.09 -1.00
N THR A 75 7.73 14.63 0.21
CA THR A 75 8.52 13.60 0.88
C THR A 75 8.22 12.23 0.28
N ASN A 76 9.26 11.43 0.06
CA ASN A 76 9.13 10.08 -0.47
C ASN A 76 8.26 9.22 0.46
N LYS A 77 7.21 8.60 -0.08
CA LYS A 77 6.26 7.78 0.71
C LYS A 77 6.92 6.55 1.35
N ASN A 78 7.97 6.00 0.73
CA ASN A 78 8.72 4.90 1.34
C ASN A 78 9.45 5.39 2.59
N LEU A 79 10.01 6.58 2.54
CA LEU A 79 10.64 7.22 3.70
C LEU A 79 9.61 7.48 4.82
N LEU A 80 8.41 7.94 4.48
CA LEU A 80 7.32 8.09 5.45
C LEU A 80 6.87 6.76 6.07
N ARG A 81 6.89 5.66 5.30
CA ARG A 81 6.63 4.32 5.84
C ARG A 81 7.65 3.91 6.87
N ARG A 82 8.94 4.07 6.54
CA ARG A 82 10.04 3.78 7.47
C ARG A 82 9.98 4.64 8.72
N LEU A 83 9.65 5.92 8.56
CA LEU A 83 9.44 6.81 9.70
C LEU A 83 8.34 6.28 10.64
N ILE A 84 7.19 5.88 10.09
CA ILE A 84 6.11 5.31 10.91
C ILE A 84 6.55 3.99 11.56
N GLU A 85 7.30 3.15 10.88
CA GLU A 85 7.87 1.92 11.45
C GLU A 85 8.82 2.22 12.60
N GLN A 86 9.68 3.21 12.44
CA GLN A 86 10.58 3.68 13.50
C GLN A 86 9.79 4.22 14.70
N LEU A 87 8.76 5.04 14.47
CA LEU A 87 7.90 5.57 15.54
C LEU A 87 7.14 4.46 16.29
N VAL A 88 6.77 3.39 15.62
CA VAL A 88 6.17 2.21 16.26
C VAL A 88 7.23 1.44 17.07
N LEU A 89 8.43 1.29 16.55
CA LEU A 89 9.54 0.62 17.24
C LEU A 89 9.95 1.36 18.52
N GLU A 90 10.00 2.69 18.48
CA GLU A 90 10.32 3.55 19.62
C GLU A 90 9.15 3.72 20.59
N GLY A 91 7.98 3.19 20.28
CA GLY A 91 6.80 3.22 21.15
C GLY A 91 5.99 4.52 21.09
N TYR A 92 6.36 5.48 20.24
CA TYR A 92 5.59 6.72 20.03
C TYR A 92 4.25 6.48 19.33
N LEU A 93 4.20 5.44 18.51
CA LEU A 93 2.97 4.94 17.89
C LEU A 93 2.76 3.47 18.24
N ARG A 94 1.50 3.03 18.22
CA ARG A 94 1.12 1.62 18.39
C ARG A 94 0.19 1.20 17.28
N VAL A 95 0.32 -0.05 16.87
CA VAL A 95 -0.62 -0.67 15.93
C VAL A 95 -1.72 -1.33 16.74
N GLY A 96 -2.94 -0.85 16.62
CA GLY A 96 -4.12 -1.44 17.24
C GLY A 96 -4.81 -2.45 16.32
N ASP A 97 -6.00 -2.89 16.74
CA ASP A 97 -6.84 -3.77 15.97
C ASP A 97 -7.10 -3.20 14.57
N TYR A 98 -7.30 -4.08 13.59
CA TYR A 98 -7.49 -3.69 12.18
C TYR A 98 -6.37 -2.82 11.58
N GLN A 99 -5.14 -2.94 12.11
CA GLN A 99 -3.95 -2.21 11.62
C GLN A 99 -4.08 -0.69 11.70
N VAL A 100 -4.91 -0.17 12.60
CA VAL A 100 -5.00 1.28 12.84
C VAL A 100 -3.83 1.79 13.64
N LEU A 101 -3.37 3.01 13.34
CA LEU A 101 -2.32 3.67 14.13
C LEU A 101 -2.93 4.44 15.28
N LYS A 102 -2.45 4.17 16.49
CA LYS A 102 -2.81 4.87 17.72
C LYS A 102 -1.58 5.54 18.30
N LEU A 103 -1.78 6.59 19.08
CA LEU A 103 -0.70 7.20 19.85
C LEU A 103 -0.18 6.24 20.92
N GLY A 104 1.13 6.19 21.04
CA GLY A 104 1.83 5.57 22.16
C GLY A 104 2.27 6.59 23.19
N ASP A 105 3.41 6.37 23.81
CA ASP A 105 4.00 7.33 24.74
C ASP A 105 4.84 8.37 23.98
N ILE A 106 4.29 9.57 23.83
CA ILE A 106 4.93 10.68 23.11
C ILE A 106 5.68 11.64 24.06
N SER A 107 5.80 11.31 25.34
CA SER A 107 6.44 12.19 26.33
C SER A 107 7.90 12.48 25.98
N GLY A 108 8.60 11.50 25.46
CA GLY A 108 9.98 11.63 24.98
C GLY A 108 10.15 12.68 23.89
N LEU A 109 9.23 12.80 22.95
CA LEU A 109 9.30 13.74 21.83
C LEU A 109 8.99 15.21 22.22
N LYS A 110 8.52 15.44 23.43
CA LYS A 110 8.36 16.80 23.99
C LYS A 110 9.69 17.41 24.43
N ASN A 111 10.70 16.57 24.64
CA ASN A 111 12.05 17.05 24.94
C ASN A 111 12.65 17.69 23.67
N PRO A 112 13.19 18.92 23.73
CA PRO A 112 13.82 19.58 22.59
C PRO A 112 15.04 18.81 22.06
N GLU A 113 15.68 17.98 22.88
CA GLU A 113 16.83 17.14 22.49
C GLU A 113 16.43 15.79 21.86
N ALA A 114 15.11 15.48 21.81
CA ALA A 114 14.66 14.23 21.21
C ALA A 114 14.92 14.22 19.70
N SER A 115 15.56 13.19 19.22
CA SER A 115 15.88 13.00 17.82
C SER A 115 15.34 11.66 17.33
N VAL A 116 14.67 11.65 16.19
CA VAL A 116 14.18 10.44 15.52
C VAL A 116 14.97 10.24 14.24
N PHE A 117 15.80 9.22 14.23
CA PHE A 117 16.63 8.88 13.09
C PHE A 117 16.05 7.71 12.31
N VAL A 118 15.96 7.85 11.00
CA VAL A 118 15.50 6.79 10.09
C VAL A 118 16.66 6.34 9.24
N LYS A 119 16.88 5.03 9.20
CA LYS A 119 17.87 4.43 8.27
C LYS A 119 17.37 4.56 6.85
N ILE A 120 18.18 5.17 5.98
CA ILE A 120 17.87 5.33 4.57
C ILE A 120 18.75 4.42 3.71
N THR A 121 18.18 3.99 2.59
CA THR A 121 18.91 3.28 1.53
C THR A 121 18.97 4.17 0.30
N ASP A 122 19.82 3.82 -0.67
CA ASP A 122 19.94 4.56 -1.92
C ASP A 122 18.62 4.71 -2.69
N GLU A 123 17.69 3.76 -2.51
CA GLU A 123 16.36 3.84 -3.10
C GLU A 123 15.49 4.97 -2.50
N ASP A 124 15.75 5.36 -1.27
CA ASP A 124 15.01 6.42 -0.58
C ASP A 124 15.47 7.82 -0.96
N LYS A 125 16.71 7.95 -1.45
CA LYS A 125 17.31 9.21 -1.91
C LYS A 125 16.80 9.68 -3.27
N GLN A 126 16.21 8.75 -4.06
CA GLN A 126 15.62 9.13 -5.33
C GLN A 126 14.30 9.83 -5.08
N PRO A 127 14.08 11.08 -5.63
CA PRO A 127 12.75 11.64 -5.67
C PRO A 127 11.86 10.61 -6.33
N GLU A 128 10.63 10.44 -5.83
CA GLU A 128 9.66 9.57 -6.49
C GLU A 128 9.66 9.95 -7.97
N LYS A 129 10.47 9.24 -8.76
CA LYS A 129 10.24 9.21 -10.19
C LYS A 129 8.81 8.71 -10.26
N THR A 130 7.89 9.64 -10.57
CA THR A 130 6.52 9.30 -10.91
C THR A 130 6.59 7.97 -11.61
N ALA A 131 6.08 6.93 -10.97
CA ALA A 131 6.25 5.55 -11.40
C ALA A 131 5.49 5.34 -12.71
N LYS A 132 6.06 5.90 -13.77
CA LYS A 132 5.84 5.48 -15.16
C LYS A 132 6.78 4.31 -15.34
N THR A 133 6.29 3.12 -14.99
CA THR A 133 6.69 1.78 -15.41
C THR A 133 6.73 0.76 -14.26
N LYS A 134 5.76 0.79 -13.36
CA LYS A 134 5.15 -0.48 -12.97
C LYS A 134 3.92 -0.57 -13.87
N LYS A 135 3.84 -1.64 -14.68
CA LYS A 135 2.66 -1.96 -15.49
C LYS A 135 1.44 -1.58 -14.66
N LYS A 136 0.74 -0.49 -15.03
CA LYS A 136 -0.50 -0.08 -14.37
C LYS A 136 -1.34 -1.32 -14.27
N ALA A 137 -1.57 -1.83 -13.06
CA ALA A 137 -2.71 -2.70 -12.89
C ALA A 137 -3.87 -1.87 -13.43
N LYS A 138 -4.45 -2.32 -14.56
CA LYS A 138 -5.60 -1.64 -15.16
C LYS A 138 -6.64 -1.52 -14.05
N SER A 139 -6.91 -0.30 -13.61
CA SER A 139 -7.98 -0.04 -12.66
C SER A 139 -9.29 0.00 -13.43
N VAL A 140 -10.41 -0.22 -12.77
CA VAL A 140 -11.75 -0.14 -13.38
C VAL A 140 -11.95 1.22 -14.09
N GLU A 141 -11.32 2.28 -13.59
CA GLU A 141 -11.34 3.64 -14.16
C GLU A 141 -10.71 3.75 -15.56
N THR A 142 -9.91 2.77 -15.99
CA THR A 142 -9.30 2.74 -17.33
C THR A 142 -10.15 2.00 -18.36
N LEU A 143 -11.26 1.39 -17.94
CA LEU A 143 -12.17 0.67 -18.84
C LEU A 143 -13.05 1.66 -19.61
N THR A 144 -13.29 1.35 -20.88
CA THR A 144 -14.34 2.02 -21.65
C THR A 144 -15.71 1.68 -21.07
N SER A 145 -16.75 2.45 -21.44
CA SER A 145 -18.13 2.17 -21.00
C SER A 145 -18.59 0.74 -21.31
N SER A 146 -18.16 0.18 -22.43
CA SER A 146 -18.40 -1.22 -22.82
C SER A 146 -17.62 -2.20 -21.92
N GLY A 147 -16.34 -1.91 -21.67
CA GLY A 147 -15.49 -2.70 -20.78
C GLY A 147 -16.00 -2.75 -19.35
N TYR A 148 -16.56 -1.64 -18.85
CA TYR A 148 -17.17 -1.61 -17.52
C TYR A 148 -18.40 -2.53 -17.43
N LYS A 149 -19.29 -2.49 -18.42
CA LYS A 149 -20.45 -3.41 -18.47
C LYS A 149 -20.03 -4.87 -18.52
N LEU A 150 -18.99 -5.18 -19.29
CA LEU A 150 -18.42 -6.53 -19.35
C LEU A 150 -17.82 -6.94 -18.01
N PHE A 151 -17.04 -6.08 -17.37
CA PHE A 151 -16.45 -6.34 -16.05
C PHE A 151 -17.54 -6.72 -15.00
N GLU A 152 -18.64 -5.98 -14.95
CA GLU A 152 -19.75 -6.29 -14.04
C GLU A 152 -20.42 -7.64 -14.36
N ARG A 153 -20.52 -8.02 -15.64
CA ARG A 153 -21.00 -9.35 -16.05
C ARG A 153 -20.05 -10.46 -15.60
N LEU A 154 -18.76 -10.30 -15.87
CA LEU A 154 -17.71 -11.26 -15.47
C LEU A 154 -17.67 -11.44 -13.93
N LYS A 155 -17.89 -10.36 -13.18
CA LYS A 155 -17.94 -10.39 -11.73
C LYS A 155 -19.15 -11.18 -11.20
N LYS A 156 -20.32 -11.04 -11.84
CA LYS A 156 -21.51 -11.84 -11.52
C LYS A 156 -21.28 -13.32 -11.82
N LEU A 157 -20.78 -13.64 -13.01
CA LEU A 157 -20.46 -15.01 -13.41
C LEU A 157 -19.46 -15.66 -12.44
N ARG A 158 -18.41 -14.94 -12.06
CA ARG A 158 -17.45 -15.41 -11.05
C ARG A 158 -18.13 -15.75 -9.72
N LEU A 159 -19.06 -14.90 -9.29
CA LEU A 159 -19.78 -15.12 -8.03
C LEU A 159 -20.70 -16.37 -8.09
N GLU A 160 -21.33 -16.62 -9.24
CA GLU A 160 -22.14 -17.82 -9.49
C GLU A 160 -21.29 -19.08 -9.40
N ILE A 161 -20.15 -19.13 -10.12
CA ILE A 161 -19.21 -20.25 -10.10
C ILE A 161 -18.66 -20.47 -8.68
N ALA A 162 -18.35 -19.40 -7.96
CA ALA A 162 -17.83 -19.47 -6.60
C ALA A 162 -18.82 -20.10 -5.63
N ARG A 163 -20.12 -19.83 -5.83
CA ARG A 163 -21.21 -20.46 -5.05
C ARG A 163 -21.38 -21.93 -5.42
N GLU A 164 -21.35 -22.27 -6.72
CA GLU A 164 -21.43 -23.64 -7.21
C GLU A 164 -20.33 -24.51 -6.61
N GLU A 165 -19.10 -23.99 -6.57
CA GLU A 165 -17.92 -24.72 -6.06
C GLU A 165 -17.66 -24.51 -4.56
N SER A 166 -18.52 -23.78 -3.85
CA SER A 166 -18.39 -23.49 -2.42
C SER A 166 -17.01 -22.90 -2.05
N MET A 167 -16.48 -22.03 -2.90
CA MET A 167 -15.14 -21.43 -2.68
C MET A 167 -15.17 -19.90 -2.79
N PRO A 168 -14.18 -19.20 -2.21
CA PRO A 168 -14.09 -17.74 -2.33
C PRO A 168 -13.89 -17.29 -3.79
N PRO A 169 -14.60 -16.24 -4.27
CA PRO A 169 -14.57 -15.80 -5.67
C PRO A 169 -13.18 -15.44 -6.20
N TYR A 170 -12.28 -14.92 -5.36
CA TYR A 170 -10.93 -14.53 -5.77
C TYR A 170 -10.02 -15.71 -6.15
N ILE A 171 -10.38 -16.94 -5.74
CA ILE A 171 -9.65 -18.16 -6.11
C ILE A 171 -9.86 -18.47 -7.58
N ILE A 172 -11.05 -18.23 -8.13
CA ILE A 172 -11.36 -18.41 -9.54
C ILE A 172 -10.54 -17.41 -10.35
N PHE A 173 -10.89 -16.14 -10.28
CA PHE A 173 -10.13 -15.05 -10.88
C PHE A 173 -10.12 -13.83 -9.97
N SER A 174 -8.98 -13.12 -9.90
CA SER A 174 -8.88 -11.87 -9.16
C SER A 174 -9.60 -10.73 -9.90
N ASP A 175 -9.97 -9.66 -9.19
CA ASP A 175 -10.56 -8.47 -9.84
C ASP A 175 -9.64 -7.90 -10.92
N LYS A 176 -8.32 -7.95 -10.69
CA LYS A 176 -7.31 -7.53 -11.66
C LYS A 176 -7.37 -8.36 -12.96
N THR A 177 -7.59 -9.66 -12.84
CA THR A 177 -7.77 -10.57 -13.98
C THR A 177 -9.04 -10.23 -14.74
N LEU A 178 -10.17 -9.98 -14.05
CA LEU A 178 -11.42 -9.61 -14.69
C LEU A 178 -11.34 -8.23 -15.39
N ILE A 179 -10.59 -7.30 -14.83
CA ILE A 179 -10.34 -5.99 -15.46
C ILE A 179 -9.54 -6.16 -16.75
N ASP A 180 -8.51 -7.03 -16.74
CA ASP A 180 -7.71 -7.30 -17.93
C ASP A 180 -8.52 -8.06 -19.01
N MET A 181 -9.38 -9.01 -18.61
CA MET A 181 -10.37 -9.64 -19.48
C MET A 181 -11.31 -8.61 -20.13
N ALA A 182 -11.88 -7.71 -19.31
CA ALA A 182 -12.80 -6.68 -19.80
C ALA A 182 -12.13 -5.64 -20.70
N ALA A 183 -10.83 -5.45 -20.58
CA ALA A 183 -10.05 -4.55 -21.43
C ALA A 183 -9.62 -5.20 -22.75
N LYS A 184 -9.27 -6.49 -22.71
CA LYS A 184 -8.81 -7.24 -23.88
C LYS A 184 -9.95 -7.88 -24.67
N MET A 185 -11.08 -8.17 -24.02
CA MET A 185 -12.26 -8.83 -24.59
C MET A 185 -11.88 -10.12 -25.38
N PRO A 186 -11.21 -11.09 -24.74
CA PRO A 186 -10.75 -12.29 -25.43
C PRO A 186 -11.94 -13.08 -25.98
N ALA A 187 -11.85 -13.51 -27.22
CA ALA A 187 -12.84 -14.31 -27.92
C ALA A 187 -12.35 -15.74 -28.24
N SER A 188 -11.13 -16.06 -27.86
CA SER A 188 -10.51 -17.36 -28.12
C SER A 188 -9.61 -17.81 -26.95
N LYS A 189 -9.34 -19.14 -26.90
CA LYS A 189 -8.44 -19.72 -25.91
C LYS A 189 -7.04 -19.05 -25.89
N PRO A 190 -6.36 -18.83 -27.01
CA PRO A 190 -5.06 -18.16 -27.03
C PRO A 190 -5.12 -16.74 -26.42
N GLU A 191 -6.13 -15.97 -26.79
CA GLU A 191 -6.33 -14.62 -26.26
C GLU A 191 -6.64 -14.62 -24.76
N MET A 192 -7.38 -15.63 -24.29
CA MET A 192 -7.70 -15.79 -22.89
C MET A 192 -6.45 -16.14 -22.07
N LEU A 193 -5.54 -16.93 -22.61
CA LEU A 193 -4.26 -17.25 -21.96
C LEU A 193 -3.29 -16.05 -21.92
N ASP A 194 -3.46 -15.05 -22.79
CA ASP A 194 -2.71 -13.79 -22.75
C ASP A 194 -3.23 -12.82 -21.65
N VAL A 195 -4.36 -13.12 -21.03
CA VAL A 195 -4.89 -12.34 -19.93
C VAL A 195 -4.07 -12.58 -18.66
N SER A 196 -3.69 -11.49 -17.99
CA SER A 196 -2.89 -11.57 -16.76
C SER A 196 -3.64 -12.32 -15.65
N GLY A 197 -3.05 -13.43 -15.20
CA GLY A 197 -3.62 -14.27 -14.12
C GLY A 197 -4.51 -15.40 -14.62
N VAL A 198 -4.56 -15.65 -15.93
CA VAL A 198 -5.16 -16.83 -16.56
C VAL A 198 -4.03 -17.75 -17.00
N GLY A 199 -3.87 -18.87 -16.33
CA GLY A 199 -2.98 -19.97 -16.74
C GLY A 199 -3.80 -21.13 -17.28
N GLU A 200 -3.12 -22.09 -17.92
CA GLU A 200 -3.77 -23.26 -18.54
C GLU A 200 -4.68 -24.02 -17.59
N ASN A 201 -4.25 -24.22 -16.33
CA ASN A 201 -5.05 -24.92 -15.32
C ASN A 201 -6.35 -24.17 -14.99
N LYS A 202 -6.29 -22.84 -14.88
CA LYS A 202 -7.49 -22.02 -14.63
C LYS A 202 -8.36 -21.89 -15.87
N PHE A 203 -7.75 -21.86 -17.04
CA PHE A 203 -8.50 -21.88 -18.29
C PHE A 203 -9.27 -23.19 -18.44
N ALA A 204 -8.63 -24.34 -18.22
CA ALA A 204 -9.26 -25.65 -18.33
C ALA A 204 -10.47 -25.83 -17.39
N LYS A 205 -10.41 -25.19 -16.20
CA LYS A 205 -11.52 -25.27 -15.23
C LYS A 205 -12.63 -24.25 -15.50
N TYR A 206 -12.29 -23.03 -15.83
CA TYR A 206 -13.21 -21.91 -15.80
C TYR A 206 -13.24 -21.09 -17.09
N GLY A 207 -12.16 -21.17 -17.91
CA GLY A 207 -11.92 -20.27 -19.02
C GLY A 207 -13.05 -20.24 -20.07
N GLU A 208 -13.60 -21.40 -20.42
CA GLU A 208 -14.69 -21.50 -21.40
C GLU A 208 -15.99 -20.78 -20.95
N ARG A 209 -16.22 -20.70 -19.62
CA ARG A 209 -17.37 -19.96 -19.09
C ARG A 209 -17.19 -18.44 -19.12
N PHE A 210 -15.98 -17.96 -19.35
CA PHE A 210 -15.64 -16.55 -19.38
C PHE A 210 -15.35 -16.02 -20.79
N LEU A 211 -15.38 -16.88 -21.82
CA LEU A 211 -15.40 -16.53 -23.23
C LEU A 211 -16.84 -16.28 -23.70
#